data_09ae2c938067952cd1a36d40027bdd02
#
_entry.id   09ae2c938067952cd1a36d40027bdd02
#
_cell.length_a   1.000
_cell.length_b   1.000
_cell.length_c   1.000
_cell.angle_alpha   90.00
_cell.angle_beta   90.00
_cell.angle_gamma   90.00
#
_symmetry.space_group_name_H-M   'P 1'
#
loop_
_entity.id
_entity.type
_entity.pdbx_description
1 polymer ?
#
loop_
_entity_poly.entity_id
_entity_poly.type
_entity_poly.pdbx_seq_one_letter_code
_entity_poly.pdbx_strand_id
1 'polypeptide(L)'
;GTHFYFGDNLPVTAMAAGADMAAVSMHKTGGSLTQSSFLLTGPAMNPEYVRQIINLTQTTSGSYLLMSSLDISRMNLALNGKQIFAKVQELSEYARKEINSIGGYYAFSKEIINGDTVYDFDITKLSIHTREMGLAGVEVYDILRDNYGIQIEFGDVGNILAIISVGDRLLDIERLIAALSETKRLYQKDPAGMFDHEYIEPDVVVSPTEAFYGHKRSVPIEESENLVSGEFVMCYPPGIPILAPGERISRDSLDYIAFAKEKGSLLTGTEDMNIERINVLEGK
;
A
#
# COMPACT_ATOMS: atom_id res chain seq x y z
N GLY A 1 -10.28 6.31 3.19
CA GLY A 1 -11.02 6.62 2.26
C GLY A 1 -12.01 7.74 2.02
N THR A 2 -11.67 8.70 1.14
CA THR A 2 -12.61 9.74 0.71
C THR A 2 -13.89 9.16 0.13
N HIS A 3 -13.80 8.07 -0.61
CA HIS A 3 -14.92 7.44 -1.31
C HIS A 3 -15.91 6.73 -0.37
N PHE A 4 -15.52 6.41 0.85
CA PHE A 4 -16.42 5.76 1.83
C PHE A 4 -17.67 6.57 2.15
N TYR A 5 -17.65 7.88 1.91
CA TYR A 5 -18.83 8.75 2.11
C TYR A 5 -19.90 8.58 1.02
N PHE A 6 -19.63 7.85 -0.08
CA PHE A 6 -20.46 7.86 -1.28
C PHE A 6 -20.95 6.49 -1.74
N GLY A 7 -20.60 5.40 -1.07
CA GLY A 7 -20.96 4.03 -1.47
C GLY A 7 -21.60 3.24 -0.34
N ASP A 8 -22.68 2.54 -0.64
CA ASP A 8 -23.44 1.76 0.36
C ASP A 8 -22.72 0.48 0.80
N ASN A 9 -21.81 -0.06 -0.04
CA ASN A 9 -21.04 -1.30 0.23
C ASN A 9 -19.56 -1.02 0.53
N LEU A 10 -19.20 0.21 0.81
CA LEU A 10 -17.85 0.61 1.18
C LEU A 10 -17.70 0.64 2.71
N PRO A 11 -16.47 0.53 3.22
CA PRO A 11 -16.21 0.58 4.65
C PRO A 11 -16.77 1.85 5.33
N VAL A 12 -17.06 1.73 6.62
CA VAL A 12 -17.47 2.86 7.43
C VAL A 12 -16.41 3.96 7.44
N THR A 13 -16.82 5.22 7.34
CA THR A 13 -15.87 6.34 7.39
C THR A 13 -15.31 6.53 8.80
N ALA A 14 -14.08 7.07 8.92
CA ALA A 14 -13.48 7.35 10.21
C ALA A 14 -14.39 8.26 11.09
N MET A 15 -15.00 9.27 10.49
CA MET A 15 -15.89 10.17 11.22
C MET A 15 -17.18 9.47 11.68
N ALA A 16 -17.77 8.59 10.88
CA ALA A 16 -18.93 7.80 11.26
C ALA A 16 -18.59 6.73 12.32
N ALA A 17 -17.34 6.24 12.33
CA ALA A 17 -16.82 5.36 13.37
C ALA A 17 -16.47 6.07 14.69
N GLY A 18 -16.65 7.40 14.76
CA GLY A 18 -16.47 8.19 15.98
C GLY A 18 -15.07 8.80 16.14
N ALA A 19 -14.27 8.88 15.09
CA ALA A 19 -13.00 9.58 15.16
C ALA A 19 -13.19 11.09 15.40
N ASP A 20 -12.36 11.68 16.27
CA ASP A 20 -12.38 13.13 16.52
C ASP A 20 -11.80 13.92 15.35
N MET A 21 -10.82 13.36 14.65
CA MET A 21 -10.21 13.93 13.44
C MET A 21 -9.86 12.84 12.43
N ALA A 22 -9.89 13.18 11.13
CA ALA A 22 -9.44 12.30 10.07
C ALA A 22 -8.71 13.09 8.97
N ALA A 23 -7.49 12.68 8.64
CA ALA A 23 -6.78 13.15 7.46
C ALA A 23 -7.17 12.30 6.25
N VAL A 24 -7.69 12.95 5.20
CA VAL A 24 -8.27 12.27 4.04
C VAL A 24 -7.56 12.69 2.77
N SER A 25 -6.84 11.75 2.16
CA SER A 25 -6.14 11.96 0.88
C SER A 25 -7.14 12.08 -0.27
N MET A 26 -7.53 13.31 -0.58
CA MET A 26 -8.49 13.58 -1.67
C MET A 26 -7.90 13.20 -3.04
N HIS A 27 -6.60 13.38 -3.21
CA HIS A 27 -5.89 13.09 -4.46
C HIS A 27 -5.83 11.59 -4.84
N LYS A 28 -6.00 10.66 -3.87
CA LYS A 28 -5.94 9.22 -4.17
C LYS A 28 -7.24 8.67 -4.76
N THR A 29 -8.37 9.08 -4.23
CA THR A 29 -9.68 8.51 -4.62
C THR A 29 -10.77 9.56 -4.88
N GLY A 30 -10.51 10.82 -4.60
CA GLY A 30 -11.51 11.89 -4.75
C GLY A 30 -11.36 12.71 -6.04
N GLY A 31 -10.26 12.54 -6.79
CA GLY A 31 -10.07 13.20 -8.09
C GLY A 31 -9.39 14.58 -8.04
N SER A 32 -8.83 15.00 -6.89
CA SER A 32 -8.01 16.22 -6.83
C SER A 32 -6.58 15.98 -7.27
N LEU A 33 -5.82 17.05 -7.51
CA LEU A 33 -4.40 16.98 -7.85
C LEU A 33 -3.58 16.39 -6.69
N THR A 34 -2.42 15.82 -7.01
CA THR A 34 -1.52 15.21 -6.02
C THR A 34 -1.16 16.16 -4.87
N GLN A 35 -0.80 15.61 -3.72
CA GLN A 35 -0.47 16.33 -2.49
C GLN A 35 -1.63 17.15 -1.88
N SER A 36 -2.87 16.93 -2.31
CA SER A 36 -4.04 17.60 -1.78
C SER A 36 -4.88 16.69 -0.88
N SER A 37 -5.24 17.17 0.30
CA SER A 37 -6.00 16.40 1.30
C SER A 37 -6.90 17.31 2.12
N PHE A 38 -7.87 16.71 2.81
CA PHE A 38 -8.68 17.37 3.82
C PHE A 38 -8.32 16.87 5.22
N LEU A 39 -8.36 17.77 6.19
CA LEU A 39 -8.48 17.42 7.59
C LEU A 39 -9.95 17.64 8.00
N LEU A 40 -10.61 16.54 8.37
CA LEU A 40 -11.98 16.55 8.87
C LEU A 40 -11.94 16.58 10.41
N THR A 41 -12.84 17.35 11.01
CA THR A 41 -12.99 17.47 12.47
C THR A 41 -14.38 17.06 12.90
N GLY A 42 -14.48 16.28 13.96
CA GLY A 42 -15.73 15.93 14.62
C GLY A 42 -16.25 17.06 15.53
N PRO A 43 -17.49 16.93 16.01
CA PRO A 43 -18.15 17.99 16.81
C PRO A 43 -17.47 18.24 18.17
N ALA A 44 -16.69 17.30 18.68
CA ALA A 44 -15.96 17.46 19.94
C ALA A 44 -14.67 18.30 19.80
N MET A 45 -14.18 18.52 18.57
CA MET A 45 -12.97 19.27 18.32
C MET A 45 -13.27 20.76 18.14
N ASN A 46 -12.42 21.61 18.74
CA ASN A 46 -12.46 23.04 18.48
C ASN A 46 -11.74 23.34 17.14
N PRO A 47 -12.46 23.73 16.08
CA PRO A 47 -11.88 23.94 14.75
C PRO A 47 -10.89 25.12 14.72
N GLU A 48 -11.06 26.14 15.58
CA GLU A 48 -10.14 27.28 15.63
C GLU A 48 -8.78 26.87 16.22
N TYR A 49 -8.77 26.01 17.23
CA TYR A 49 -7.52 25.46 17.76
C TYR A 49 -6.80 24.61 16.73
N VAL A 50 -7.52 23.73 16.02
CA VAL A 50 -6.95 22.93 14.93
C VAL A 50 -6.36 23.82 13.84
N ARG A 51 -7.07 24.89 13.44
CA ARG A 51 -6.57 25.87 12.46
C ARG A 51 -5.31 26.57 12.92
N GLN A 52 -5.22 26.92 14.20
CA GLN A 52 -4.01 27.52 14.78
C GLN A 52 -2.80 26.59 14.64
N ILE A 53 -2.96 25.31 14.94
CA ILE A 53 -1.88 24.32 14.80
C ILE A 53 -1.50 24.11 13.33
N ILE A 54 -2.47 24.06 12.44
CA ILE A 54 -2.21 23.97 10.99
C ILE A 54 -1.38 25.19 10.53
N ASN A 55 -1.72 26.39 10.96
CA ASN A 55 -0.99 27.60 10.58
C ASN A 55 0.49 27.60 11.09
N LEU A 56 0.77 26.89 12.18
CA LEU A 56 2.14 26.72 12.69
C LEU A 56 2.95 25.67 11.93
N THR A 57 2.29 24.67 11.35
CA THR A 57 2.96 23.47 10.82
C THR A 57 2.96 23.39 9.30
N GLN A 58 2.08 24.13 8.62
CA GLN A 58 1.99 24.14 7.18
C GLN A 58 2.79 25.30 6.54
N THR A 59 3.02 25.16 5.23
CA THR A 59 3.61 26.22 4.42
C THR A 59 2.74 27.47 4.41
N THR A 60 3.39 28.65 4.41
CA THR A 60 2.73 29.95 4.22
C THR A 60 2.42 30.24 2.75
N SER A 61 2.93 29.41 1.82
CA SER A 61 2.81 29.60 0.36
C SER A 61 1.92 28.52 -0.24
N GLY A 62 0.65 28.49 0.14
CA GLY A 62 -0.34 27.53 -0.38
C GLY A 62 -0.53 27.66 -1.89
N SER A 63 -0.53 26.52 -2.60
CA SER A 63 -0.80 26.49 -4.04
C SER A 63 -2.30 26.66 -4.32
N TYR A 64 -2.68 27.74 -5.02
CA TYR A 64 -4.05 27.96 -5.45
C TYR A 64 -4.53 26.90 -6.43
N LEU A 65 -3.65 26.28 -7.24
CA LEU A 65 -4.02 25.16 -8.10
C LEU A 65 -4.49 23.95 -7.28
N LEU A 66 -3.76 23.59 -6.22
CA LEU A 66 -4.13 22.48 -5.34
C LEU A 66 -5.42 22.78 -4.59
N MET A 67 -5.57 23.99 -4.05
CA MET A 67 -6.79 24.40 -3.34
C MET A 67 -8.02 24.43 -4.27
N SER A 68 -7.86 24.95 -5.49
CA SER A 68 -8.94 24.94 -6.49
C SER A 68 -9.32 23.52 -6.89
N SER A 69 -8.35 22.63 -7.08
CA SER A 69 -8.62 21.22 -7.41
C SER A 69 -9.37 20.50 -6.30
N LEU A 70 -9.05 20.80 -5.03
CA LEU A 70 -9.77 20.28 -3.87
C LEU A 70 -11.23 20.71 -3.88
N ASP A 71 -11.51 21.98 -4.11
CA ASP A 71 -12.88 22.49 -4.11
C ASP A 71 -13.70 21.96 -5.30
N ILE A 72 -13.11 21.88 -6.50
CA ILE A 72 -13.76 21.27 -7.66
C ILE A 72 -14.09 19.80 -7.39
N SER A 73 -13.16 19.05 -6.83
CA SER A 73 -13.36 17.64 -6.49
C SER A 73 -14.44 17.46 -5.42
N ARG A 74 -14.42 18.29 -4.38
CA ARG A 74 -15.46 18.32 -3.34
C ARG A 74 -16.83 18.58 -3.96
N MET A 75 -16.94 19.58 -4.82
CA MET A 75 -18.19 19.93 -5.50
C MET A 75 -18.69 18.76 -6.37
N ASN A 76 -17.82 18.17 -7.19
CA ASN A 76 -18.16 17.04 -8.05
C ASN A 76 -18.67 15.85 -7.22
N LEU A 77 -17.97 15.50 -6.15
CA LEU A 77 -18.39 14.39 -5.28
C LEU A 77 -19.67 14.70 -4.52
N ALA A 78 -19.89 15.94 -4.10
CA ALA A 78 -21.15 16.34 -3.46
C ALA A 78 -22.36 16.17 -4.39
N LEU A 79 -22.18 16.44 -5.68
CA LEU A 79 -23.26 16.35 -6.69
C LEU A 79 -23.42 14.94 -7.28
N ASN A 80 -22.31 14.24 -7.55
CA ASN A 80 -22.30 13.02 -8.35
C ASN A 80 -21.68 11.81 -7.63
N GLY A 81 -21.18 11.95 -6.40
CA GLY A 81 -20.36 10.95 -5.73
C GLY A 81 -21.02 9.58 -5.63
N LYS A 82 -22.30 9.50 -5.30
CA LYS A 82 -23.02 8.21 -5.24
C LYS A 82 -23.03 7.48 -6.58
N GLN A 83 -23.31 8.19 -7.67
CA GLN A 83 -23.33 7.60 -9.00
C GLN A 83 -21.92 7.18 -9.46
N ILE A 84 -20.93 8.02 -9.18
CA ILE A 84 -19.53 7.74 -9.50
C ILE A 84 -19.06 6.45 -8.80
N PHE A 85 -19.27 6.37 -7.48
CA PHE A 85 -18.75 5.20 -6.73
C PHE A 85 -19.61 3.96 -6.87
N ALA A 86 -20.89 4.06 -7.23
CA ALA A 86 -21.66 2.89 -7.69
C ALA A 86 -21.01 2.26 -8.93
N LYS A 87 -20.64 3.07 -9.93
CA LYS A 87 -19.93 2.60 -11.13
C LYS A 87 -18.56 2.00 -10.78
N VAL A 88 -17.78 2.64 -9.89
CA VAL A 88 -16.47 2.13 -9.46
C VAL A 88 -16.61 0.76 -8.80
N GLN A 89 -17.64 0.57 -7.96
CA GLN A 89 -17.92 -0.72 -7.32
C GLN A 89 -18.27 -1.79 -8.36
N GLU A 90 -19.16 -1.50 -9.31
CA GLU A 90 -19.52 -2.41 -10.41
C GLU A 90 -18.29 -2.85 -11.21
N LEU A 91 -17.41 -1.91 -11.59
CA LEU A 91 -16.17 -2.21 -12.30
C LEU A 91 -15.21 -3.05 -11.46
N SER A 92 -15.15 -2.79 -10.15
CA SER A 92 -14.29 -3.54 -9.23
C SER A 92 -14.76 -4.98 -9.03
N GLU A 93 -16.05 -5.20 -8.92
CA GLU A 93 -16.64 -6.54 -8.82
C GLU A 93 -16.49 -7.31 -10.13
N TYR A 94 -16.72 -6.66 -11.26
CA TYR A 94 -16.50 -7.23 -12.60
C TYR A 94 -15.04 -7.66 -12.78
N ALA A 95 -14.09 -6.79 -12.46
CA ALA A 95 -12.67 -7.10 -12.56
C ALA A 95 -12.29 -8.34 -11.74
N ARG A 96 -12.74 -8.43 -10.47
CA ARG A 96 -12.46 -9.61 -9.62
C ARG A 96 -12.99 -10.90 -10.21
N LYS A 97 -14.25 -10.88 -10.62
CA LYS A 97 -14.88 -12.04 -11.20
C LYS A 97 -14.12 -12.57 -12.42
N GLU A 98 -13.80 -11.69 -13.36
CA GLU A 98 -13.10 -12.05 -14.58
C GLU A 98 -11.66 -12.50 -14.31
N ILE A 99 -10.93 -11.82 -13.42
CA ILE A 99 -9.56 -12.20 -13.04
C ILE A 99 -9.54 -13.57 -12.37
N ASN A 100 -10.46 -13.84 -11.44
CA ASN A 100 -10.58 -15.16 -10.80
C ASN A 100 -10.91 -16.26 -11.82
N SER A 101 -11.62 -15.94 -12.91
CA SER A 101 -11.93 -16.88 -13.98
C SER A 101 -10.72 -17.27 -14.85
N ILE A 102 -9.68 -16.43 -14.88
CA ILE A 102 -8.42 -16.75 -15.60
C ILE A 102 -7.73 -17.96 -14.97
N GLY A 103 -7.82 -18.10 -13.63
CA GLY A 103 -7.08 -19.08 -12.83
C GLY A 103 -5.59 -18.74 -12.70
N GLY A 104 -4.95 -19.21 -11.64
CA GLY A 104 -3.58 -18.86 -11.27
C GLY A 104 -3.44 -17.49 -10.61
N TYR A 105 -4.48 -16.68 -10.65
CA TYR A 105 -4.65 -15.44 -9.88
C TYR A 105 -5.78 -15.60 -8.88
N TYR A 106 -5.67 -14.90 -7.75
CA TYR A 106 -6.77 -14.81 -6.80
C TYR A 106 -6.97 -13.35 -6.35
N ALA A 107 -8.02 -12.76 -6.86
CA ALA A 107 -8.47 -11.41 -6.47
C ALA A 107 -9.48 -11.55 -5.32
N PHE A 108 -9.02 -11.33 -4.07
CA PHE A 108 -9.85 -11.48 -2.89
C PHE A 108 -10.79 -10.29 -2.68
N SER A 109 -11.85 -10.52 -1.90
CA SER A 109 -12.90 -9.56 -1.60
C SER A 109 -13.33 -9.67 -0.13
N LYS A 110 -14.62 -9.47 0.14
CA LYS A 110 -15.17 -9.46 1.51
C LYS A 110 -15.17 -10.85 2.20
N GLU A 111 -14.88 -11.94 1.51
CA GLU A 111 -14.72 -13.26 2.10
C GLU A 111 -13.55 -13.34 3.12
N ILE A 112 -12.59 -12.41 3.07
CA ILE A 112 -11.52 -12.35 4.07
C ILE A 112 -11.96 -11.73 5.41
N ILE A 113 -13.14 -11.13 5.47
CA ILE A 113 -13.68 -10.54 6.69
C ILE A 113 -13.99 -11.65 7.70
N ASN A 114 -13.34 -11.59 8.85
CA ASN A 114 -13.46 -12.60 9.89
C ASN A 114 -14.01 -12.06 11.23
N GLY A 115 -14.20 -10.74 11.33
CA GLY A 115 -14.72 -10.08 12.52
C GLY A 115 -13.75 -10.00 13.72
N ASP A 116 -12.51 -10.42 13.53
CA ASP A 116 -11.46 -10.42 14.55
C ASP A 116 -10.26 -9.54 14.12
N THR A 117 -9.56 -9.93 13.07
CA THR A 117 -8.40 -9.20 12.52
C THR A 117 -8.73 -8.40 11.27
N VAL A 118 -9.74 -8.80 10.51
CA VAL A 118 -10.25 -8.10 9.33
C VAL A 118 -11.73 -7.79 9.55
N TYR A 119 -12.05 -6.53 9.79
CA TYR A 119 -13.42 -6.06 10.09
C TYR A 119 -14.19 -5.61 8.86
N ASP A 120 -13.52 -5.08 7.85
CA ASP A 120 -14.13 -4.66 6.60
C ASP A 120 -13.08 -4.62 5.48
N PHE A 121 -13.56 -4.57 4.22
CA PHE A 121 -12.70 -4.58 3.04
C PHE A 121 -13.16 -3.55 2.00
N ASP A 122 -12.22 -2.74 1.53
CA ASP A 122 -12.46 -1.77 0.45
C ASP A 122 -12.39 -2.44 -0.92
N ILE A 123 -13.55 -2.73 -1.49
CA ILE A 123 -13.66 -3.41 -2.78
C ILE A 123 -13.08 -2.64 -3.96
N THR A 124 -12.85 -1.32 -3.83
CA THR A 124 -12.19 -0.51 -4.88
C THR A 124 -10.68 -0.78 -4.97
N LYS A 125 -10.12 -1.44 -3.96
CA LYS A 125 -8.75 -1.92 -3.92
C LYS A 125 -8.71 -3.33 -4.51
N LEU A 126 -8.29 -3.43 -5.76
CA LEU A 126 -8.18 -4.70 -6.47
C LEU A 126 -6.81 -5.31 -6.14
N SER A 127 -6.76 -6.07 -5.04
CA SER A 127 -5.59 -6.84 -4.65
C SER A 127 -5.68 -8.24 -5.25
N ILE A 128 -4.61 -8.65 -5.94
CA ILE A 128 -4.56 -9.88 -6.72
C ILE A 128 -3.33 -10.67 -6.31
N HIS A 129 -3.54 -11.86 -5.79
CA HIS A 129 -2.48 -12.80 -5.45
C HIS A 129 -1.91 -13.44 -6.71
N THR A 130 -0.57 -13.53 -6.82
CA THR A 130 0.12 -13.97 -8.04
C THR A 130 0.99 -15.22 -7.84
N ARG A 131 1.14 -15.71 -6.60
CA ARG A 131 2.06 -16.82 -6.28
C ARG A 131 1.77 -18.11 -7.04
N GLU A 132 0.50 -18.43 -7.29
CA GLU A 132 0.12 -19.63 -8.07
C GLU A 132 0.54 -19.54 -9.54
N MET A 133 0.90 -18.34 -10.00
CA MET A 133 1.52 -18.10 -11.30
C MET A 133 3.02 -18.44 -11.33
N GLY A 134 3.63 -18.70 -10.15
CA GLY A 134 5.08 -18.79 -10.01
C GLY A 134 5.80 -17.47 -10.27
N LEU A 135 5.08 -16.33 -10.14
CA LEU A 135 5.59 -14.98 -10.34
C LEU A 135 5.39 -14.15 -9.08
N ALA A 136 6.41 -13.41 -8.69
CA ALA A 136 6.24 -12.36 -7.69
C ALA A 136 5.37 -11.24 -8.22
N GLY A 137 4.62 -10.57 -7.34
CA GLY A 137 3.79 -9.44 -7.76
C GLY A 137 4.59 -8.33 -8.44
N VAL A 138 5.83 -8.07 -8.00
CA VAL A 138 6.72 -7.11 -8.66
C VAL A 138 7.07 -7.52 -10.10
N GLU A 139 7.26 -8.81 -10.39
CA GLU A 139 7.48 -9.31 -11.75
C GLU A 139 6.24 -9.05 -12.63
N VAL A 140 5.03 -9.32 -12.10
CA VAL A 140 3.77 -9.04 -12.81
C VAL A 140 3.55 -7.54 -13.00
N TYR A 141 3.87 -6.72 -12.00
CA TYR A 141 3.83 -5.25 -12.10
C TYR A 141 4.70 -4.74 -13.25
N ASP A 142 5.95 -5.20 -13.34
CA ASP A 142 6.88 -4.81 -14.40
C ASP A 142 6.38 -5.28 -15.78
N ILE A 143 5.88 -6.50 -15.91
CA ILE A 143 5.29 -7.01 -17.14
C ILE A 143 4.10 -6.15 -17.59
N LEU A 144 3.20 -5.80 -16.69
CA LEU A 144 2.04 -4.94 -17.01
C LEU A 144 2.47 -3.56 -17.49
N ARG A 145 3.44 -2.95 -16.81
CA ARG A 145 3.97 -1.63 -17.18
C ARG A 145 4.70 -1.66 -18.53
N ASP A 146 5.65 -2.57 -18.68
CA ASP A 146 6.61 -2.53 -19.79
C ASP A 146 6.03 -3.12 -21.09
N ASN A 147 5.22 -4.17 -20.99
CA ASN A 147 4.71 -4.86 -22.17
C ASN A 147 3.29 -4.40 -22.58
N TYR A 148 2.49 -3.95 -21.60
CA TYR A 148 1.09 -3.59 -21.87
C TYR A 148 0.76 -2.11 -21.64
N GLY A 149 1.72 -1.32 -21.10
CA GLY A 149 1.52 0.09 -20.77
C GLY A 149 0.43 0.29 -19.72
N ILE A 150 0.31 -0.64 -18.78
CA ILE A 150 -0.66 -0.61 -17.68
C ILE A 150 0.08 -0.31 -16.37
N GLN A 151 -0.13 0.89 -15.83
CA GLN A 151 0.42 1.29 -14.55
C GLN A 151 -0.60 1.01 -13.45
N ILE A 152 -0.30 0.03 -12.61
CA ILE A 152 -1.04 -0.25 -11.36
C ILE A 152 -0.36 0.43 -10.17
N GLU A 153 -0.92 0.34 -8.97
CA GLU A 153 -0.39 1.04 -7.79
C GLU A 153 0.98 0.48 -7.38
N PHE A 154 1.08 -0.81 -7.16
CA PHE A 154 2.36 -1.51 -6.90
C PHE A 154 2.24 -3.03 -7.05
N GLY A 155 3.41 -3.70 -7.03
CA GLY A 155 3.56 -5.13 -6.81
C GLY A 155 4.50 -5.39 -5.64
N ASP A 156 4.13 -6.33 -4.78
CA ASP A 156 4.99 -6.87 -3.73
C ASP A 156 5.48 -8.29 -4.08
N VAL A 157 5.96 -9.03 -3.09
CA VAL A 157 6.47 -10.39 -3.30
C VAL A 157 5.38 -11.39 -3.71
N GLY A 158 4.14 -11.20 -3.27
CA GLY A 158 3.05 -12.16 -3.50
C GLY A 158 1.82 -11.61 -4.21
N ASN A 159 1.72 -10.28 -4.30
CA ASN A 159 0.50 -9.62 -4.77
C ASN A 159 0.80 -8.45 -5.69
N ILE A 160 -0.20 -8.09 -6.49
CA ILE A 160 -0.30 -6.79 -7.13
C ILE A 160 -1.52 -6.04 -6.61
N LEU A 161 -1.43 -4.71 -6.54
CA LEU A 161 -2.54 -3.85 -6.17
C LEU A 161 -2.87 -2.89 -7.31
N ALA A 162 -4.12 -2.92 -7.76
CA ALA A 162 -4.68 -1.89 -8.62
C ALA A 162 -5.78 -1.12 -7.87
N ILE A 163 -5.88 0.18 -8.11
CA ILE A 163 -6.92 1.03 -7.55
C ILE A 163 -7.88 1.39 -8.67
N ILE A 164 -9.12 0.93 -8.55
CA ILE A 164 -10.18 1.35 -9.46
C ILE A 164 -10.69 2.71 -8.99
N SER A 165 -10.62 3.71 -9.84
CA SER A 165 -10.83 5.11 -9.50
C SER A 165 -11.99 5.76 -10.27
N VAL A 166 -12.25 7.02 -9.97
CA VAL A 166 -13.31 7.81 -10.62
C VAL A 166 -13.09 8.02 -12.12
N GLY A 167 -11.85 7.88 -12.59
CA GLY A 167 -11.46 8.07 -13.98
C GLY A 167 -11.54 6.81 -14.84
N ASP A 168 -11.65 5.63 -14.22
CA ASP A 168 -11.57 4.37 -14.93
C ASP A 168 -12.87 4.04 -15.69
N ARG A 169 -12.71 3.40 -16.83
CA ARG A 169 -13.77 2.95 -17.71
C ARG A 169 -13.72 1.43 -17.85
N LEU A 170 -14.80 0.84 -18.32
CA LEU A 170 -14.85 -0.60 -18.61
C LEU A 170 -13.69 -1.07 -19.52
N LEU A 171 -13.36 -0.29 -20.54
CA LEU A 171 -12.25 -0.60 -21.46
C LEU A 171 -10.90 -0.72 -20.73
N ASP A 172 -10.67 0.11 -19.73
CA ASP A 172 -9.43 0.09 -18.95
C ASP A 172 -9.34 -1.19 -18.10
N ILE A 173 -10.46 -1.63 -17.55
CA ILE A 173 -10.58 -2.90 -16.82
C ILE A 173 -10.39 -4.09 -17.76
N GLU A 174 -11.02 -4.10 -18.94
CA GLU A 174 -10.87 -5.18 -19.92
C GLU A 174 -9.44 -5.30 -20.43
N ARG A 175 -8.74 -4.18 -20.61
CA ARG A 175 -7.30 -4.19 -20.95
C ARG A 175 -6.47 -4.86 -19.84
N LEU A 176 -6.75 -4.57 -18.57
CA LEU A 176 -6.07 -5.22 -17.45
C LEU A 176 -6.33 -6.74 -17.46
N ILE A 177 -7.58 -7.15 -17.61
CA ILE A 177 -7.98 -8.57 -17.66
C ILE A 177 -7.28 -9.29 -18.82
N ALA A 178 -7.28 -8.70 -20.02
CA ALA A 178 -6.60 -9.25 -21.19
C ALA A 178 -5.09 -9.38 -20.97
N ALA A 179 -4.45 -8.34 -20.40
CA ALA A 179 -3.02 -8.35 -20.07
C ALA A 179 -2.66 -9.43 -19.05
N LEU A 180 -3.46 -9.61 -17.98
CA LEU A 180 -3.26 -10.69 -17.00
C LEU A 180 -3.43 -12.07 -17.62
N SER A 181 -4.42 -12.26 -18.49
CA SER A 181 -4.62 -13.52 -19.22
C SER A 181 -3.44 -13.85 -20.12
N GLU A 182 -2.92 -12.85 -20.84
CA GLU A 182 -1.74 -13.01 -21.71
C GLU A 182 -0.47 -13.24 -20.88
N THR A 183 -0.31 -12.54 -19.74
CA THR A 183 0.80 -12.76 -18.80
C THR A 183 0.80 -14.20 -18.32
N LYS A 184 -0.35 -14.77 -17.96
CA LYS A 184 -0.46 -16.18 -17.62
C LYS A 184 0.04 -17.06 -18.77
N ARG A 185 -0.46 -16.85 -19.98
CA ARG A 185 -0.12 -17.67 -21.14
C ARG A 185 1.38 -17.66 -21.47
N LEU A 186 2.07 -16.53 -21.27
CA LEU A 186 3.46 -16.34 -21.69
C LEU A 186 4.48 -16.57 -20.58
N TYR A 187 4.14 -16.28 -19.33
CA TYR A 187 5.11 -16.15 -18.23
C TYR A 187 4.85 -17.06 -17.04
N GLN A 188 3.75 -17.82 -17.01
CA GLN A 188 3.48 -18.74 -15.91
C GLN A 188 4.64 -19.73 -15.71
N LYS A 189 5.08 -19.87 -14.46
CA LYS A 189 6.14 -20.78 -14.01
C LYS A 189 5.60 -21.75 -12.96
N ASP A 190 6.42 -22.72 -12.60
CA ASP A 190 6.14 -23.56 -11.42
C ASP A 190 6.18 -22.69 -10.16
N PRO A 191 5.13 -22.70 -9.32
CA PRO A 191 5.11 -21.96 -8.06
C PRO A 191 6.07 -22.52 -7.00
N ALA A 192 6.70 -23.67 -7.23
CA ALA A 192 7.71 -24.22 -6.33
C ALA A 192 8.86 -23.22 -6.14
N GLY A 193 9.17 -22.89 -4.90
CA GLY A 193 10.22 -21.93 -4.53
C GLY A 193 9.74 -20.48 -4.36
N MET A 194 8.44 -20.20 -4.51
CA MET A 194 7.88 -18.95 -4.03
C MET A 194 7.90 -18.92 -2.49
N PHE A 195 8.28 -17.77 -1.94
CA PHE A 195 8.41 -17.60 -0.49
C PHE A 195 7.07 -17.81 0.22
N ASP A 196 7.03 -18.66 1.25
CA ASP A 196 5.80 -19.11 1.90
C ASP A 196 5.51 -18.40 3.23
N HIS A 197 6.43 -17.57 3.70
CA HIS A 197 6.22 -16.82 4.95
C HIS A 197 5.50 -15.50 4.67
N GLU A 198 4.24 -15.42 5.10
CA GLU A 198 3.42 -14.22 4.95
C GLU A 198 3.65 -13.21 6.07
N TYR A 199 4.07 -13.66 7.24
CA TYR A 199 4.26 -12.81 8.41
C TYR A 199 5.50 -13.21 9.21
N ILE A 200 6.38 -12.23 9.42
CA ILE A 200 7.54 -12.36 10.30
C ILE A 200 7.21 -11.61 11.59
N GLU A 201 7.10 -12.35 12.70
CA GLU A 201 6.82 -11.73 14.00
C GLU A 201 8.03 -10.93 14.47
N PRO A 202 7.88 -9.62 14.77
CA PRO A 202 9.00 -8.80 15.19
C PRO A 202 9.41 -9.10 16.62
N ASP A 203 10.70 -9.35 16.86
CA ASP A 203 11.30 -9.42 18.22
C ASP A 203 11.82 -8.05 18.61
N VAL A 204 11.01 -7.26 19.31
CA VAL A 204 11.36 -5.91 19.74
C VAL A 204 12.22 -5.96 21.01
N VAL A 205 13.51 -5.69 20.88
CA VAL A 205 14.51 -5.71 21.99
C VAL A 205 14.58 -4.36 22.70
N VAL A 206 14.56 -3.26 21.96
CA VAL A 206 14.54 -1.89 22.48
C VAL A 206 13.55 -1.04 21.70
N SER A 207 13.13 0.09 22.27
CA SER A 207 12.21 0.99 21.56
C SER A 207 12.85 1.55 20.28
N PRO A 208 12.06 1.86 19.24
CA PRO A 208 12.58 2.48 18.01
C PRO A 208 13.32 3.80 18.29
N THR A 209 12.90 4.57 19.27
CA THR A 209 13.58 5.82 19.68
C THR A 209 14.97 5.55 20.25
N GLU A 210 15.11 4.57 21.14
CA GLU A 210 16.41 4.19 21.70
C GLU A 210 17.33 3.66 20.60
N ALA A 211 16.81 2.84 19.70
CA ALA A 211 17.57 2.32 18.56
C ALA A 211 18.01 3.41 17.58
N PHE A 212 17.13 4.37 17.31
CA PHE A 212 17.44 5.45 16.36
C PHE A 212 18.59 6.34 16.84
N TYR A 213 18.61 6.68 18.13
CA TYR A 213 19.65 7.53 18.74
C TYR A 213 20.83 6.75 19.33
N GLY A 214 20.76 5.41 19.37
CA GLY A 214 21.82 4.56 19.91
C GLY A 214 23.10 4.55 19.05
N HIS A 215 24.21 4.17 19.68
CA HIS A 215 25.45 3.95 18.95
C HIS A 215 25.32 2.72 18.06
N LYS A 216 25.80 2.85 16.83
CA LYS A 216 25.67 1.82 15.80
C LYS A 216 27.01 1.45 15.22
N ARG A 217 27.12 0.21 14.77
CA ARG A 217 28.23 -0.26 13.93
C ARG A 217 27.69 -0.92 12.68
N SER A 218 28.39 -0.73 11.58
CA SER A 218 28.03 -1.36 10.31
C SER A 218 28.60 -2.79 10.25
N VAL A 219 27.76 -3.76 9.87
CA VAL A 219 28.15 -5.17 9.67
C VAL A 219 27.66 -5.63 8.30
N PRO A 220 28.31 -6.66 7.68
CA PRO A 220 27.73 -7.34 6.54
C PRO A 220 26.33 -7.88 6.89
N ILE A 221 25.38 -7.80 5.96
CA ILE A 221 24.00 -8.25 6.22
C ILE A 221 23.95 -9.74 6.62
N GLU A 222 24.81 -10.55 6.02
CA GLU A 222 24.93 -11.99 6.29
C GLU A 222 25.42 -12.31 7.71
N GLU A 223 26.14 -11.39 8.35
CA GLU A 223 26.68 -11.52 9.71
C GLU A 223 25.76 -10.86 10.76
N SER A 224 24.62 -10.33 10.36
CA SER A 224 23.74 -9.54 11.22
C SER A 224 22.71 -10.37 11.99
N GLU A 225 22.62 -11.67 11.74
CA GLU A 225 21.68 -12.55 12.43
C GLU A 225 21.82 -12.48 13.94
N ASN A 226 20.72 -12.40 14.67
CA ASN A 226 20.62 -12.23 16.13
C ASN A 226 21.13 -10.88 16.68
N LEU A 227 21.64 -9.98 15.85
CA LEU A 227 21.94 -8.60 16.25
C LEU A 227 20.68 -7.74 16.23
N VAL A 228 20.73 -6.58 16.89
CA VAL A 228 19.60 -5.65 16.96
C VAL A 228 19.74 -4.57 15.88
N SER A 229 18.76 -4.43 15.02
CA SER A 229 18.78 -3.45 13.93
C SER A 229 18.80 -2.01 14.46
N GLY A 230 19.64 -1.18 13.88
CA GLY A 230 19.66 0.27 14.07
C GLY A 230 18.99 1.04 12.92
N GLU A 231 18.50 0.33 11.90
CA GLU A 231 17.92 0.88 10.67
C GLU A 231 16.62 0.21 10.30
N PHE A 232 15.84 0.87 9.45
CA PHE A 232 14.76 0.23 8.75
C PHE A 232 15.30 -0.56 7.55
N VAL A 233 14.66 -1.70 7.25
CA VAL A 233 14.69 -2.33 5.94
C VAL A 233 13.25 -2.44 5.47
N MET A 234 12.91 -1.74 4.41
CA MET A 234 11.53 -1.63 3.90
C MET A 234 11.48 -2.08 2.45
N CYS A 235 10.48 -2.86 2.10
CA CYS A 235 10.15 -3.14 0.71
C CYS A 235 9.25 -2.00 0.19
N TYR A 236 9.68 -1.30 -0.84
CA TYR A 236 8.94 -0.17 -1.41
C TYR A 236 8.61 -0.39 -2.89
N PRO A 237 7.39 -0.10 -3.33
CA PRO A 237 6.20 0.21 -2.54
C PRO A 237 5.65 -0.99 -1.75
N PRO A 238 4.86 -0.82 -0.68
CA PRO A 238 4.36 0.44 -0.11
C PRO A 238 5.24 1.05 1.00
N GLY A 239 6.38 0.45 1.36
CA GLY A 239 7.24 0.93 2.43
C GLY A 239 6.91 0.32 3.79
N ILE A 240 6.44 -0.93 3.80
CA ILE A 240 6.23 -1.69 5.03
C ILE A 240 7.58 -2.22 5.52
N PRO A 241 7.95 -1.97 6.78
CA PRO A 241 9.19 -2.50 7.34
C PRO A 241 9.21 -4.03 7.38
N ILE A 242 10.28 -4.62 6.87
CA ILE A 242 10.67 -6.02 7.12
C ILE A 242 11.43 -6.08 8.45
N LEU A 243 12.24 -5.04 8.70
CA LEU A 243 12.94 -4.78 9.95
C LEU A 243 12.76 -3.31 10.34
N ALA A 244 12.53 -3.06 11.63
CA ALA A 244 12.54 -1.73 12.20
C ALA A 244 13.69 -1.56 13.20
N PRO A 245 14.13 -0.30 13.48
CA PRO A 245 15.12 -0.04 14.50
C PRO A 245 14.66 -0.57 15.87
N GLY A 246 15.53 -1.33 16.52
CA GLY A 246 15.24 -1.94 17.82
C GLY A 246 14.76 -3.38 17.76
N GLU A 247 14.51 -3.91 16.59
CA GLU A 247 14.14 -5.32 16.39
C GLU A 247 15.38 -6.22 16.23
N ARG A 248 15.29 -7.44 16.73
CA ARG A 248 16.28 -8.46 16.50
C ARG A 248 16.15 -9.00 15.07
N ILE A 249 17.28 -9.08 14.40
CA ILE A 249 17.36 -9.58 13.03
C ILE A 249 17.27 -11.11 13.07
N SER A 250 16.16 -11.64 12.59
CA SER A 250 15.94 -13.09 12.49
C SER A 250 16.45 -13.65 11.18
N ARG A 251 16.64 -14.97 11.14
CA ARG A 251 16.94 -15.69 9.90
C ARG A 251 15.85 -15.48 8.84
N ASP A 252 14.59 -15.55 9.25
CA ASP A 252 13.44 -15.37 8.36
C ASP A 252 13.44 -13.96 7.72
N SER A 253 13.80 -12.92 8.49
CA SER A 253 13.95 -11.56 7.95
C SER A 253 15.05 -11.47 6.91
N LEU A 254 16.19 -12.13 7.14
CA LEU A 254 17.31 -12.15 6.18
C LEU A 254 16.93 -12.91 4.90
N ASP A 255 16.27 -14.05 5.03
CA ASP A 255 15.84 -14.86 3.90
C ASP A 255 14.78 -14.11 3.06
N TYR A 256 13.86 -13.38 3.72
CA TYR A 256 12.90 -12.53 3.02
C TYR A 256 13.57 -11.36 2.29
N ILE A 257 14.53 -10.68 2.91
CA ILE A 257 15.31 -9.59 2.29
C ILE A 257 16.05 -10.11 1.05
N ALA A 258 16.72 -11.27 1.17
CA ALA A 258 17.44 -11.89 0.06
C ALA A 258 16.49 -12.25 -1.10
N PHE A 259 15.35 -12.86 -0.80
CA PHE A 259 14.33 -13.21 -1.78
C PHE A 259 13.73 -11.97 -2.47
N ALA A 260 13.37 -10.94 -1.70
CA ALA A 260 12.83 -9.70 -2.25
C ALA A 260 13.85 -9.01 -3.20
N LYS A 261 15.14 -9.02 -2.84
CA LYS A 261 16.24 -8.55 -3.72
C LYS A 261 16.32 -9.34 -5.01
N GLU A 262 16.30 -10.67 -4.92
CA GLU A 262 16.35 -11.56 -6.09
C GLU A 262 15.17 -11.30 -7.04
N LYS A 263 13.99 -11.02 -6.51
CA LYS A 263 12.78 -10.72 -7.30
C LYS A 263 12.71 -9.29 -7.84
N GLY A 264 13.71 -8.46 -7.55
CA GLY A 264 13.80 -7.10 -8.05
C GLY A 264 12.98 -6.08 -7.25
N SER A 265 12.53 -6.42 -6.04
CA SER A 265 11.87 -5.45 -5.17
C SER A 265 12.83 -4.34 -4.74
N LEU A 266 12.37 -3.10 -4.77
CA LEU A 266 13.14 -1.97 -4.26
C LEU A 266 13.15 -2.01 -2.73
N LEU A 267 14.31 -2.26 -2.15
CA LEU A 267 14.52 -2.19 -0.71
C LEU A 267 15.13 -0.84 -0.33
N THR A 268 14.64 -0.25 0.75
CA THR A 268 15.03 1.09 1.22
C THR A 268 15.12 1.14 2.74
N GLY A 269 15.67 2.23 3.27
CA GLY A 269 15.68 2.54 4.72
C GLY A 269 17.03 2.34 5.39
N THR A 270 17.97 1.69 4.72
CA THR A 270 19.36 1.52 5.16
C THR A 270 20.27 2.63 4.64
N GLU A 271 21.36 2.89 5.34
CA GLU A 271 22.44 3.77 4.87
C GLU A 271 23.12 3.20 3.61
N ASP A 272 23.36 1.89 3.58
CA ASP A 272 23.82 1.20 2.38
C ASP A 272 22.63 0.88 1.45
N MET A 273 22.52 1.61 0.36
CA MET A 273 21.44 1.44 -0.62
C MET A 273 21.41 0.06 -1.31
N ASN A 274 22.52 -0.65 -1.30
CA ASN A 274 22.59 -2.01 -1.87
C ASN A 274 22.23 -3.09 -0.85
N ILE A 275 22.10 -2.72 0.42
CA ILE A 275 21.83 -3.63 1.55
C ILE A 275 22.82 -4.82 1.53
N GLU A 276 24.09 -4.52 1.33
CA GLU A 276 25.19 -5.46 1.58
C GLU A 276 25.65 -5.36 3.03
N ARG A 277 25.39 -4.21 3.65
CA ARG A 277 25.68 -3.91 5.04
C ARG A 277 24.46 -3.31 5.74
N ILE A 278 24.37 -3.51 7.05
CA ILE A 278 23.34 -2.93 7.90
C ILE A 278 23.95 -2.38 9.18
N ASN A 279 23.43 -1.26 9.66
CA ASN A 279 23.81 -0.69 10.94
C ASN A 279 23.05 -1.41 12.07
N VAL A 280 23.78 -1.98 13.02
CA VAL A 280 23.25 -2.66 14.20
C VAL A 280 23.68 -1.92 15.46
N LEU A 281 22.90 -2.06 16.54
CA LEU A 281 23.22 -1.45 17.82
C LEU A 281 24.45 -2.07 18.46
N GLU A 282 25.32 -1.23 19.02
CA GLU A 282 26.45 -1.70 19.81
C GLU A 282 26.01 -2.20 21.19
N GLY A 283 26.54 -3.36 21.60
CA GLY A 283 26.32 -3.89 22.96
C GLY A 283 24.92 -4.48 23.22
N LYS A 284 24.17 -4.76 22.18
CA LYS A 284 22.84 -5.40 22.26
C LYS A 284 22.81 -6.72 21.52
#